data_09c1b85fa8613079a623632b5761ae21
#
_entry.id   09c1b85fa8613079a623632b5761ae21
#
_cell.length_a   1.000
_cell.length_b   1.000
_cell.length_c   1.000
_cell.angle_alpha   90.00
_cell.angle_beta   90.00
_cell.angle_gamma   90.00
#
_symmetry.space_group_name_H-M   'P 1'
#
loop_
_entity.id
_entity.type
_entity.pdbx_description
1 polymer ?
#
loop_
_entity_poly.entity_id
_entity_poly.type
_entity_poly.pdbx_seq_one_letter_code
_entity_poly.pdbx_strand_id
1 'polypeptide(L)'
;MKPSIVSSLVLALAAICSGVETPPPVPLRAADGAVVAMWRKEPNPNKPYIAQLFAPGEKPVPLLEDSPSDHFHHHALMFALNVDDTDFWAEKDIKNAGRQEVKDSVVTASGVGCEQNLRWLATDGTNLLDESRSVRVRATGKGADAVHWLDWESTLTPAADRESVRLSGSPCFGLGMRFLPEWANKGEFIWADAVTPPAVCGEKVTTGNWCAVRNTIGGRPVTLLMLAHPANPRPGEWFTMSKPFCYLSATLNLKKEPFTLAKGRIWTLRYSIAVLSTPADHARLASIAAAWKDSNPFTTKEKSNSEKP
;
A
#
# COMPACT_ATOMS: atom_id res chain seq x y z
N MET A 1 61.43 -8.31 51.71
CA MET A 1 59.96 -8.39 51.51
C MET A 1 59.63 -7.61 50.27
N LYS A 2 59.22 -8.30 49.19
CA LYS A 2 58.76 -7.65 47.93
C LYS A 2 57.23 -7.82 47.86
N PRO A 3 56.46 -6.81 47.50
CA PRO A 3 55.04 -6.97 47.31
C PRO A 3 54.71 -7.52 45.90
N SER A 4 53.88 -8.57 45.86
CA SER A 4 53.28 -9.11 44.61
C SER A 4 52.19 -8.24 44.16
N ILE A 5 52.25 -7.80 42.89
CA ILE A 5 51.17 -7.11 42.19
C ILE A 5 50.35 -8.19 41.49
N VAL A 6 49.07 -8.34 41.90
CA VAL A 6 48.07 -9.16 41.23
C VAL A 6 47.37 -8.26 40.22
N SER A 7 47.66 -8.47 38.94
CA SER A 7 46.93 -7.82 37.85
C SER A 7 45.60 -8.55 37.60
N SER A 8 44.47 -7.94 37.93
CA SER A 8 43.14 -8.42 37.57
C SER A 8 42.85 -8.03 36.13
N LEU A 9 42.75 -9.02 35.24
CA LEU A 9 42.34 -8.87 33.85
C LEU A 9 40.83 -8.81 33.82
N VAL A 10 40.26 -7.62 33.59
CA VAL A 10 38.82 -7.43 33.37
C VAL A 10 38.54 -7.71 31.87
N LEU A 11 37.97 -8.86 31.57
CA LEU A 11 37.43 -9.16 30.23
C LEU A 11 36.14 -8.40 30.06
N ALA A 12 36.17 -7.34 29.26
CA ALA A 12 34.98 -6.67 28.78
C ALA A 12 34.30 -7.53 27.65
N LEU A 13 33.24 -8.23 27.99
CA LEU A 13 32.36 -8.83 26.97
C LEU A 13 31.62 -7.70 26.26
N ALA A 14 32.08 -7.35 25.04
CA ALA A 14 31.29 -6.54 24.14
C ALA A 14 30.09 -7.38 23.62
N ALA A 15 28.90 -7.09 24.11
CA ALA A 15 27.66 -7.63 23.54
C ALA A 15 27.50 -7.07 22.12
N ILE A 16 27.79 -7.90 21.13
CA ILE A 16 27.47 -7.60 19.74
C ILE A 16 25.93 -7.69 19.64
N CYS A 17 25.24 -6.56 19.79
CA CYS A 17 23.85 -6.43 19.32
C CYS A 17 23.90 -6.55 17.79
N SER A 18 23.76 -7.76 17.26
CA SER A 18 23.44 -7.98 15.87
C SER A 18 22.00 -7.50 15.64
N GLY A 19 21.86 -6.22 15.35
CA GLY A 19 20.62 -5.71 14.77
C GLY A 19 20.37 -6.49 13.47
N VAL A 20 19.27 -7.23 13.42
CA VAL A 20 18.84 -7.87 12.16
C VAL A 20 18.53 -6.72 11.20
N GLU A 21 19.44 -6.44 10.27
CA GLU A 21 19.20 -5.45 9.22
C GLU A 21 18.02 -5.91 8.39
N THR A 22 16.97 -5.09 8.34
CA THR A 22 15.83 -5.35 7.47
C THR A 22 16.30 -5.30 6.01
N PRO A 23 16.04 -6.33 5.20
CA PRO A 23 16.45 -6.34 3.80
C PRO A 23 15.95 -5.11 3.05
N PRO A 24 16.70 -4.57 2.09
CA PRO A 24 16.25 -3.42 1.30
C PRO A 24 15.00 -3.76 0.49
N PRO A 25 14.16 -2.76 0.16
CA PRO A 25 13.00 -2.98 -0.71
C PRO A 25 13.42 -3.45 -2.11
N VAL A 26 12.62 -4.32 -2.71
CA VAL A 26 12.84 -4.89 -4.04
C VAL A 26 12.21 -4.00 -5.11
N PRO A 27 12.92 -3.61 -6.19
CA PRO A 27 12.35 -2.83 -7.26
C PRO A 27 11.38 -3.66 -8.11
N LEU A 28 10.17 -3.14 -8.31
CA LEU A 28 9.23 -3.61 -9.31
C LEU A 28 9.41 -2.76 -10.57
N ARG A 29 9.64 -3.44 -11.72
CA ARG A 29 10.00 -2.80 -12.99
C ARG A 29 8.96 -3.09 -14.05
N ALA A 30 8.61 -2.06 -14.81
CA ALA A 30 7.86 -2.25 -16.04
C ALA A 30 8.70 -2.99 -17.11
N ALA A 31 8.05 -3.47 -18.17
CA ALA A 31 8.71 -4.26 -19.24
C ALA A 31 9.82 -3.48 -19.97
N ASP A 32 9.79 -2.16 -19.95
CA ASP A 32 10.84 -1.28 -20.49
C ASP A 32 12.03 -1.06 -19.51
N GLY A 33 12.00 -1.69 -18.33
CA GLY A 33 13.02 -1.60 -17.30
C GLY A 33 12.84 -0.46 -16.32
N ALA A 34 11.87 0.43 -16.51
CA ALA A 34 11.60 1.55 -15.61
C ALA A 34 11.19 1.05 -14.22
N VAL A 35 11.80 1.59 -13.16
CA VAL A 35 11.38 1.32 -11.78
C VAL A 35 10.09 2.10 -11.51
N VAL A 36 9.01 1.38 -11.29
CA VAL A 36 7.68 1.94 -10.98
C VAL A 36 7.44 2.02 -9.47
N ALA A 37 7.87 0.99 -8.74
CA ALA A 37 7.65 0.88 -7.31
C ALA A 37 8.83 0.19 -6.61
N MET A 38 8.92 0.38 -5.30
CA MET A 38 9.79 -0.41 -4.41
C MET A 38 8.90 -1.21 -3.47
N TRP A 39 9.04 -2.53 -3.50
CA TRP A 39 8.26 -3.43 -2.66
C TRP A 39 9.06 -3.90 -1.46
N ARG A 40 8.48 -3.78 -0.27
CA ARG A 40 9.03 -4.36 0.95
C ARG A 40 8.44 -5.75 1.14
N LYS A 41 9.28 -6.75 0.81
CA LYS A 41 8.94 -8.17 0.88
C LYS A 41 8.72 -8.64 2.32
N GLU A 42 9.67 -8.32 3.18
CA GLU A 42 9.62 -8.66 4.59
C GLU A 42 8.76 -7.61 5.30
N PRO A 43 7.79 -8.01 6.14
CA PRO A 43 7.02 -7.08 6.93
C PRO A 43 7.93 -6.33 7.91
N ASN A 44 7.78 -5.02 8.04
CA ASN A 44 8.51 -4.22 8.99
C ASN A 44 7.57 -3.33 9.80
N PRO A 45 7.37 -3.65 11.05
CA PRO A 45 7.42 -4.98 11.67
C PRO A 45 6.14 -5.79 11.49
N ASN A 46 4.99 -5.15 11.07
CA ASN A 46 3.67 -5.73 11.21
C ASN A 46 2.91 -5.97 9.91
N LYS A 47 3.32 -5.36 8.80
CA LYS A 47 2.63 -5.52 7.50
C LYS A 47 3.56 -5.36 6.29
N PRO A 48 3.36 -6.09 5.18
CA PRO A 48 4.05 -5.85 3.92
C PRO A 48 3.41 -4.64 3.19
N TYR A 49 4.23 -3.87 2.44
CA TYR A 49 3.78 -2.64 1.80
C TYR A 49 4.65 -2.26 0.58
N ILE A 50 4.20 -1.29 -0.19
CA ILE A 50 5.00 -0.65 -1.23
C ILE A 50 5.70 0.56 -0.61
N ALA A 51 7.00 0.46 -0.45
CA ALA A 51 7.82 1.48 0.22
C ALA A 51 7.98 2.77 -0.60
N GLN A 52 7.81 2.69 -1.92
CA GLN A 52 7.90 3.86 -2.79
C GLN A 52 7.15 3.65 -4.10
N LEU A 53 6.56 4.73 -4.62
CA LEU A 53 6.09 4.88 -5.99
C LEU A 53 6.89 5.98 -6.68
N PHE A 54 7.13 5.82 -7.99
CA PHE A 54 7.89 6.78 -8.76
C PHE A 54 7.08 7.35 -9.92
N ALA A 55 7.13 8.66 -10.08
CA ALA A 55 6.65 9.29 -11.30
C ALA A 55 7.62 9.01 -12.46
N PRO A 56 7.09 8.81 -13.70
CA PRO A 56 7.92 8.54 -14.88
C PRO A 56 8.89 9.66 -15.20
N GLY A 57 10.00 9.32 -15.87
CA GLY A 57 11.02 10.27 -16.34
C GLY A 57 12.44 9.71 -16.23
N GLU A 58 13.40 10.40 -16.84
CA GLU A 58 14.83 10.02 -16.77
C GLU A 58 15.36 9.95 -15.33
N LYS A 59 14.88 10.87 -14.48
CA LYS A 59 15.13 10.83 -13.04
C LYS A 59 13.80 10.59 -12.32
N PRO A 60 13.52 9.36 -11.90
CA PRO A 60 12.27 9.05 -11.20
C PRO A 60 12.07 9.93 -9.96
N VAL A 61 10.85 10.44 -9.77
CA VAL A 61 10.49 11.24 -8.58
C VAL A 61 9.82 10.35 -7.57
N PRO A 62 10.38 10.19 -6.36
CA PRO A 62 9.72 9.47 -5.28
C PRO A 62 8.51 10.26 -4.76
N LEU A 63 7.46 9.58 -4.33
CA LEU A 63 6.20 10.19 -3.95
C LEU A 63 5.80 9.96 -2.49
N LEU A 64 6.23 8.85 -1.89
CA LEU A 64 5.68 8.35 -0.64
C LEU A 64 6.66 8.48 0.52
N GLU A 65 6.12 8.63 1.72
CA GLU A 65 6.85 8.69 2.98
C GLU A 65 6.63 7.38 3.77
N ASP A 66 7.73 6.75 4.19
CA ASP A 66 7.72 5.51 4.96
C ASP A 66 8.08 5.78 6.42
N SER A 67 7.25 5.34 7.34
CA SER A 67 7.45 5.41 8.79
C SER A 67 7.84 6.81 9.31
N PRO A 68 7.04 7.85 9.03
CA PRO A 68 7.31 9.19 9.53
C PRO A 68 7.26 9.23 11.06
N SER A 69 8.01 10.15 11.66
CA SER A 69 8.13 10.24 13.12
C SER A 69 6.82 10.56 13.84
N ASP A 70 5.87 11.22 13.17
CA ASP A 70 4.56 11.58 13.69
C ASP A 70 3.55 10.41 13.64
N HIS A 71 3.74 9.45 12.70
CA HIS A 71 2.89 8.27 12.51
C HIS A 71 3.73 7.11 11.97
N PHE A 72 4.62 6.57 12.81
CA PHE A 72 5.58 5.52 12.39
C PHE A 72 4.91 4.26 11.81
N HIS A 73 3.61 4.02 12.10
CA HIS A 73 2.81 2.94 11.54
C HIS A 73 2.26 3.23 10.13
N HIS A 74 2.49 4.42 9.58
CA HIS A 74 2.18 4.73 8.19
C HIS A 74 3.34 4.26 7.29
N HIS A 75 3.12 3.16 6.57
CA HIS A 75 4.10 2.60 5.64
C HIS A 75 3.72 2.93 4.21
N ALA A 76 4.17 4.08 3.73
CA ALA A 76 4.05 4.51 2.33
C ALA A 76 2.70 4.14 1.68
N LEU A 77 2.60 3.03 0.91
CA LEU A 77 1.34 2.48 0.40
C LEU A 77 1.09 1.12 1.06
N MET A 78 0.09 1.05 1.92
CA MET A 78 -0.25 -0.13 2.71
C MET A 78 -1.74 -0.45 2.69
N PHE A 79 -2.07 -1.72 2.96
CA PHE A 79 -3.45 -2.17 3.13
C PHE A 79 -3.66 -2.74 4.52
N ALA A 80 -4.59 -2.16 5.27
CA ALA A 80 -4.92 -2.62 6.61
C ALA A 80 -6.36 -2.25 7.02
N LEU A 81 -6.93 -3.07 7.90
CA LEU A 81 -8.28 -2.98 8.46
C LEU A 81 -8.23 -3.39 9.94
N ASN A 82 -9.36 -3.28 10.63
CA ASN A 82 -9.61 -4.05 11.85
C ASN A 82 -10.34 -5.35 11.49
N VAL A 83 -9.92 -6.44 12.10
CA VAL A 83 -10.57 -7.74 11.98
C VAL A 83 -10.97 -8.21 13.38
N ASP A 84 -12.27 -8.42 13.60
CA ASP A 84 -12.85 -8.56 14.92
C ASP A 84 -12.42 -7.38 15.83
N ASP A 85 -11.76 -7.64 16.95
CA ASP A 85 -11.26 -6.60 17.86
C ASP A 85 -9.75 -6.30 17.68
N THR A 86 -9.13 -6.84 16.61
CA THR A 86 -7.71 -6.68 16.35
C THR A 86 -7.47 -5.56 15.34
N ASP A 87 -6.56 -4.66 15.68
CA ASP A 87 -6.15 -3.53 14.84
C ASP A 87 -4.91 -3.88 14.02
N PHE A 88 -5.06 -3.95 12.69
CA PHE A 88 -3.95 -4.20 11.76
C PHE A 88 -3.38 -2.92 11.14
N TRP A 89 -3.99 -1.78 11.43
CA TRP A 89 -3.46 -0.48 11.01
C TRP A 89 -2.35 0.00 11.95
N ALA A 90 -2.62 -0.03 13.24
CA ALA A 90 -1.66 0.32 14.29
C ALA A 90 -0.53 -0.71 14.42
N GLU A 91 0.43 -0.41 15.25
CA GLU A 91 1.57 -1.26 15.56
C GLU A 91 1.79 -1.34 17.07
N LYS A 92 3.01 -1.60 17.49
CA LYS A 92 3.45 -1.92 18.87
C LYS A 92 2.92 -1.04 20.01
N ASP A 93 2.43 0.16 19.74
CA ASP A 93 1.91 1.06 20.79
C ASP A 93 0.46 0.77 21.16
N ILE A 94 -0.22 -0.08 20.41
CA ILE A 94 -1.63 -0.44 20.63
C ILE A 94 -1.68 -1.87 21.15
N LYS A 95 -2.32 -2.06 22.29
CA LYS A 95 -2.37 -3.36 22.99
C LYS A 95 -2.95 -4.50 22.13
N ASN A 96 -3.89 -4.19 21.23
CA ASN A 96 -4.54 -5.14 20.34
C ASN A 96 -4.04 -5.06 18.88
N ALA A 97 -2.84 -4.55 18.65
CA ALA A 97 -2.25 -4.50 17.33
C ALA A 97 -1.93 -5.91 16.82
N GLY A 98 -2.50 -6.26 15.67
CA GLY A 98 -2.20 -7.49 14.95
C GLY A 98 -1.01 -7.33 14.00
N ARG A 99 -0.69 -8.43 13.29
CA ARG A 99 0.34 -8.41 12.23
C ARG A 99 -0.08 -9.22 11.01
N GLN A 100 0.35 -8.80 9.85
CA GLN A 100 0.20 -9.52 8.59
C GLN A 100 1.47 -10.34 8.36
N GLU A 101 1.41 -11.63 8.59
CA GLU A 101 2.52 -12.54 8.41
C GLU A 101 2.58 -13.03 6.95
N VAL A 102 3.73 -12.85 6.29
CA VAL A 102 3.96 -13.38 4.95
C VAL A 102 4.29 -14.87 5.04
N LYS A 103 3.40 -15.71 4.53
CA LYS A 103 3.60 -17.17 4.44
C LYS A 103 4.55 -17.53 3.32
N ASP A 104 4.28 -16.98 2.17
CA ASP A 104 5.10 -17.11 0.97
C ASP A 104 4.99 -15.85 0.11
N SER A 105 6.00 -15.61 -0.70
CA SER A 105 6.05 -14.48 -1.60
C SER A 105 6.95 -14.78 -2.80
N VAL A 106 6.48 -14.41 -3.98
CA VAL A 106 7.20 -14.60 -5.24
C VAL A 106 7.24 -13.28 -5.99
N VAL A 107 8.43 -12.88 -6.43
CA VAL A 107 8.56 -11.86 -7.48
C VAL A 107 8.45 -12.58 -8.81
N THR A 108 7.61 -12.09 -9.72
CA THR A 108 7.49 -12.67 -11.06
C THR A 108 8.84 -12.65 -11.77
N ALA A 109 9.11 -13.64 -12.63
CA ALA A 109 10.41 -13.80 -13.28
C ALA A 109 10.87 -12.55 -14.06
N SER A 110 9.92 -11.76 -14.58
CA SER A 110 10.17 -10.49 -15.28
C SER A 110 10.36 -9.29 -14.34
N GLY A 111 10.13 -9.45 -13.00
CA GLY A 111 10.17 -8.35 -12.05
C GLY A 111 8.99 -7.37 -12.16
N VAL A 112 7.98 -7.66 -12.98
CA VAL A 112 6.81 -6.80 -13.19
C VAL A 112 5.75 -6.92 -12.10
N GLY A 113 5.97 -7.77 -11.09
CA GLY A 113 5.00 -7.91 -10.00
C GLY A 113 5.47 -8.83 -8.90
N CYS A 114 4.67 -8.90 -7.85
CA CYS A 114 4.84 -9.82 -6.74
C CYS A 114 3.49 -10.43 -6.36
N GLU A 115 3.56 -11.65 -5.85
CA GLU A 115 2.43 -12.37 -5.27
C GLU A 115 2.79 -12.77 -3.84
N GLN A 116 1.82 -12.69 -2.93
CA GLN A 116 2.00 -13.02 -1.52
C GLN A 116 0.76 -13.74 -1.00
N ASN A 117 1.00 -14.75 -0.16
CA ASN A 117 -0.01 -15.30 0.72
C ASN A 117 0.28 -14.85 2.16
N LEU A 118 -0.71 -14.30 2.81
CA LEU A 118 -0.60 -13.66 4.12
C LEU A 118 -1.58 -14.30 5.10
N ARG A 119 -1.17 -14.33 6.36
CA ARG A 119 -2.06 -14.54 7.52
C ARG A 119 -2.18 -13.25 8.30
N TRP A 120 -3.37 -12.91 8.72
CA TRP A 120 -3.63 -11.79 9.60
C TRP A 120 -3.78 -12.31 11.02
N LEU A 121 -2.71 -12.18 11.80
CA LEU A 121 -2.58 -12.76 13.13
C LEU A 121 -2.92 -11.74 14.21
N ALA A 122 -3.81 -12.13 15.12
CA ALA A 122 -4.05 -11.39 16.37
C ALA A 122 -2.80 -11.39 17.27
N THR A 123 -2.84 -10.63 18.34
CA THR A 123 -1.71 -10.46 19.28
C THR A 123 -1.29 -11.79 19.94
N ASP A 124 -2.23 -12.70 20.15
CA ASP A 124 -1.99 -14.03 20.70
C ASP A 124 -1.50 -15.06 19.65
N GLY A 125 -1.38 -14.66 18.40
CA GLY A 125 -0.98 -15.50 17.28
C GLY A 125 -2.12 -16.22 16.56
N THR A 126 -3.37 -16.05 17.01
CA THR A 126 -4.56 -16.61 16.34
C THR A 126 -4.69 -16.05 14.92
N ASN A 127 -4.83 -16.91 13.91
CA ASN A 127 -5.11 -16.50 12.55
C ASN A 127 -6.59 -16.08 12.42
N LEU A 128 -6.85 -14.85 12.01
CA LEU A 128 -8.19 -14.32 11.83
C LEU A 128 -8.62 -14.36 10.36
N LEU A 129 -7.70 -14.03 9.45
CA LEU A 129 -7.97 -13.81 8.04
C LEU A 129 -6.80 -14.29 7.20
N ASP A 130 -7.08 -14.93 6.08
CA ASP A 130 -6.11 -15.24 5.04
C ASP A 130 -6.26 -14.25 3.88
N GLU A 131 -5.15 -13.81 3.30
CA GLU A 131 -5.11 -12.93 2.15
C GLU A 131 -4.19 -13.50 1.06
N SER A 132 -4.68 -13.55 -0.17
CA SER A 132 -3.85 -13.67 -1.36
C SER A 132 -3.74 -12.30 -2.02
N ARG A 133 -2.52 -11.76 -2.10
CA ARG A 133 -2.22 -10.43 -2.63
C ARG A 133 -1.40 -10.53 -3.90
N SER A 134 -1.82 -9.80 -4.93
CA SER A 134 -1.06 -9.62 -6.17
C SER A 134 -0.84 -8.12 -6.41
N VAL A 135 0.40 -7.76 -6.69
CA VAL A 135 0.77 -6.40 -7.12
C VAL A 135 1.51 -6.52 -8.44
N ARG A 136 1.10 -5.76 -9.44
CA ARG A 136 1.74 -5.72 -10.76
C ARG A 136 2.03 -4.29 -11.16
N VAL A 137 3.13 -4.09 -11.90
CA VAL A 137 3.49 -2.77 -12.42
C VAL A 137 3.63 -2.81 -13.93
N ARG A 138 3.32 -1.69 -14.57
CA ARG A 138 3.49 -1.49 -16.01
C ARG A 138 3.74 -0.03 -16.31
N ALA A 139 4.34 0.26 -17.45
CA ALA A 139 4.46 1.60 -18.01
C ALA A 139 3.73 1.67 -19.34
N THR A 140 3.08 2.80 -19.61
CA THR A 140 2.39 3.07 -20.89
C THR A 140 2.73 4.47 -21.35
N GLY A 141 2.55 4.75 -22.65
CA GLY A 141 2.88 6.05 -23.23
C GLY A 141 4.39 6.33 -23.26
N LYS A 142 4.75 7.51 -23.71
CA LYS A 142 6.15 8.01 -23.75
C LYS A 142 6.16 9.52 -23.56
N GLY A 143 7.30 10.07 -23.09
CA GLY A 143 7.47 11.52 -22.90
C GLY A 143 6.41 12.07 -21.95
N ALA A 144 5.69 13.11 -22.36
CA ALA A 144 4.65 13.75 -21.56
C ALA A 144 3.42 12.87 -21.31
N ASP A 145 3.22 11.82 -22.12
CA ASP A 145 2.12 10.87 -21.98
C ASP A 145 2.53 9.58 -21.24
N ALA A 146 3.75 9.54 -20.72
CA ALA A 146 4.22 8.41 -19.91
C ALA A 146 3.40 8.28 -18.63
N VAL A 147 2.94 7.07 -18.34
CA VAL A 147 2.19 6.73 -17.13
C VAL A 147 2.79 5.47 -16.51
N HIS A 148 3.17 5.55 -15.25
CA HIS A 148 3.49 4.39 -14.44
C HIS A 148 2.22 3.88 -13.77
N TRP A 149 2.01 2.57 -13.80
CA TRP A 149 0.86 1.92 -13.22
C TRP A 149 1.26 0.91 -12.16
N LEU A 150 0.49 0.85 -11.08
CA LEU A 150 0.50 -0.23 -10.11
C LEU A 150 -0.92 -0.76 -9.98
N ASP A 151 -1.11 -2.05 -10.26
CA ASP A 151 -2.36 -2.77 -10.10
C ASP A 151 -2.29 -3.63 -8.85
N TRP A 152 -3.24 -3.46 -7.93
CA TRP A 152 -3.32 -4.14 -6.63
C TRP A 152 -4.57 -4.99 -6.56
N GLU A 153 -4.42 -6.27 -6.23
CA GLU A 153 -5.53 -7.18 -5.92
C GLU A 153 -5.29 -7.83 -4.57
N SER A 154 -6.30 -7.77 -3.68
CA SER A 154 -6.34 -8.50 -2.41
C SER A 154 -7.58 -9.37 -2.38
N THR A 155 -7.40 -10.66 -2.16
CA THR A 155 -8.48 -11.64 -1.98
C THR A 155 -8.46 -12.12 -0.54
N LEU A 156 -9.52 -11.78 0.21
CA LEU A 156 -9.66 -12.03 1.64
C LEU A 156 -10.64 -13.17 1.91
N THR A 157 -10.28 -14.07 2.82
CA THR A 157 -11.15 -15.15 3.33
C THR A 157 -10.95 -15.27 4.83
N PRO A 158 -12.00 -15.63 5.62
CA PRO A 158 -11.80 -16.01 7.01
C PRO A 158 -10.81 -17.16 7.12
N ALA A 159 -10.01 -17.21 8.18
CA ALA A 159 -9.15 -18.36 8.45
C ALA A 159 -9.98 -19.64 8.53
N ALA A 160 -9.39 -20.78 8.16
CA ALA A 160 -10.10 -22.04 7.92
C ALA A 160 -10.93 -22.55 9.12
N ASP A 161 -10.48 -22.24 10.34
CA ASP A 161 -11.11 -22.61 11.62
C ASP A 161 -12.17 -21.62 12.11
N ARG A 162 -12.45 -20.55 11.35
CA ARG A 162 -13.42 -19.50 11.72
C ARG A 162 -14.68 -19.57 10.88
N GLU A 163 -15.84 -19.44 11.53
CA GLU A 163 -17.13 -19.40 10.84
C GLU A 163 -17.40 -18.02 10.20
N SER A 164 -16.82 -16.96 10.75
CA SER A 164 -16.86 -15.62 10.20
C SER A 164 -15.85 -14.71 10.89
N VAL A 165 -15.57 -13.56 10.27
CA VAL A 165 -14.85 -12.44 10.87
C VAL A 165 -15.58 -11.13 10.60
N ARG A 166 -15.52 -10.19 11.55
CA ARG A 166 -16.07 -8.86 11.40
C ARG A 166 -14.97 -7.91 10.93
N LEU A 167 -15.13 -7.36 9.72
CA LEU A 167 -14.26 -6.32 9.20
C LEU A 167 -14.78 -4.95 9.64
N SER A 168 -13.88 -4.13 10.20
CA SER A 168 -14.19 -2.79 10.68
C SER A 168 -12.96 -1.87 10.52
N GLY A 169 -13.03 -0.64 11.03
CA GLY A 169 -11.86 0.27 10.97
C GLY A 169 -12.21 1.72 11.18
N SER A 170 -11.31 2.59 10.77
CA SER A 170 -11.47 4.04 10.73
C SER A 170 -11.76 4.53 9.30
N PRO A 171 -12.18 5.79 9.10
CA PRO A 171 -12.48 6.31 7.77
C PRO A 171 -11.29 6.28 6.80
N CYS A 172 -10.06 6.31 7.30
CA CYS A 172 -8.84 6.26 6.49
C CYS A 172 -8.34 4.84 6.19
N PHE A 173 -8.93 3.79 6.78
CA PHE A 173 -8.48 2.40 6.60
C PHE A 173 -8.88 1.85 5.22
N GLY A 174 -8.09 0.93 4.72
CA GLY A 174 -8.18 0.35 3.39
C GLY A 174 -6.82 0.34 2.71
N LEU A 175 -6.78 0.56 1.40
CA LEU A 175 -5.53 0.75 0.65
C LEU A 175 -5.19 2.24 0.65
N GLY A 176 -4.23 2.62 1.48
CA GLY A 176 -3.90 4.02 1.73
C GLY A 176 -2.43 4.35 1.54
N MET A 177 -2.15 5.61 1.21
CA MET A 177 -0.80 6.09 0.98
C MET A 177 -0.51 7.41 1.68
N ARG A 178 0.64 7.46 2.34
CA ARG A 178 1.25 8.64 2.92
C ARG A 178 2.21 9.28 1.91
N PHE A 179 1.99 10.53 1.57
CA PHE A 179 2.87 11.27 0.66
C PHE A 179 4.02 11.93 1.41
N LEU A 180 5.12 12.20 0.70
CA LEU A 180 6.27 12.94 1.21
C LEU A 180 5.84 14.29 1.83
N PRO A 181 6.62 14.83 2.79
CA PRO A 181 6.28 16.09 3.49
C PRO A 181 6.02 17.29 2.56
N GLU A 182 6.65 17.31 1.38
CA GLU A 182 6.44 18.38 0.37
C GLU A 182 5.01 18.42 -0.19
N TRP A 183 4.21 17.36 0.02
CA TRP A 183 2.81 17.32 -0.36
C TRP A 183 1.88 17.94 0.69
N ALA A 184 2.33 18.08 1.93
CA ALA A 184 1.54 18.65 3.01
C ALA A 184 1.09 20.09 2.68
N ASN A 185 -0.20 20.37 2.80
CA ASN A 185 -0.85 21.65 2.46
C ASN A 185 -0.78 22.07 0.98
N LYS A 186 -0.23 21.22 0.09
CA LYS A 186 -0.05 21.54 -1.34
C LYS A 186 -0.71 20.52 -2.26
N GLY A 187 -1.00 19.31 -1.76
CA GLY A 187 -1.72 18.30 -2.53
C GLY A 187 -3.12 18.79 -2.89
N GLU A 188 -3.40 18.90 -4.19
CA GLU A 188 -4.71 19.26 -4.73
C GLU A 188 -5.45 18.00 -5.13
N PHE A 189 -6.58 17.72 -4.46
CA PHE A 189 -7.42 16.55 -4.77
C PHE A 189 -8.43 16.86 -5.89
N ILE A 190 -8.66 15.86 -6.75
CA ILE A 190 -9.64 15.88 -7.83
C ILE A 190 -10.42 14.57 -7.77
N TRP A 191 -11.74 14.64 -7.77
CA TRP A 191 -12.62 13.47 -7.67
C TRP A 191 -13.34 13.21 -9.00
N ALA A 192 -13.84 12.00 -9.18
CA ALA A 192 -14.66 11.61 -10.33
C ALA A 192 -15.90 12.51 -10.47
N ASP A 193 -16.47 12.92 -9.37
CA ASP A 193 -17.48 13.97 -9.30
C ASP A 193 -16.77 15.33 -9.21
N ALA A 194 -16.73 16.05 -10.33
CA ALA A 194 -16.11 17.37 -10.43
C ALA A 194 -16.74 18.45 -9.53
N VAL A 195 -17.93 18.20 -8.97
CA VAL A 195 -18.66 19.15 -8.12
C VAL A 195 -18.15 19.18 -6.69
N THR A 196 -17.39 18.15 -6.28
CA THR A 196 -16.87 18.07 -4.92
C THR A 196 -15.74 19.08 -4.71
N PRO A 197 -15.86 20.02 -3.78
CA PRO A 197 -14.81 20.98 -3.51
C PRO A 197 -13.56 20.27 -2.96
N PRO A 198 -12.35 20.83 -3.17
CA PRO A 198 -11.12 20.25 -2.66
C PRO A 198 -11.22 19.99 -1.15
N ALA A 199 -10.72 18.84 -0.72
CA ALA A 199 -10.71 18.50 0.70
C ALA A 199 -9.79 19.47 1.43
N VAL A 200 -10.38 20.22 2.32
CA VAL A 200 -9.67 21.06 3.27
C VAL A 200 -9.65 20.27 4.56
N CYS A 201 -8.48 20.08 5.15
CA CYS A 201 -8.29 19.56 6.50
C CYS A 201 -9.50 18.83 7.13
N GLY A 202 -9.36 17.57 7.38
CA GLY A 202 -10.36 16.80 8.11
C GLY A 202 -10.82 15.56 7.36
N GLU A 203 -11.41 14.67 8.12
CA GLU A 203 -11.89 13.36 7.67
C GLU A 203 -13.04 13.53 6.67
N LYS A 204 -12.73 13.63 5.41
CA LYS A 204 -13.75 13.64 4.36
C LYS A 204 -13.67 12.35 3.55
N VAL A 205 -14.79 11.63 3.53
CA VAL A 205 -15.01 10.49 2.65
C VAL A 205 -15.92 10.94 1.51
N THR A 206 -15.48 10.68 0.27
CA THR A 206 -16.24 10.95 -0.95
C THR A 206 -16.43 9.68 -1.73
N THR A 207 -17.53 9.56 -2.45
CA THR A 207 -17.83 8.41 -3.30
C THR A 207 -17.46 8.71 -4.75
N GLY A 208 -16.97 7.70 -5.48
CA GLY A 208 -16.64 7.81 -6.89
C GLY A 208 -15.75 6.65 -7.33
N ASN A 209 -15.64 6.42 -8.64
CA ASN A 209 -14.82 5.33 -9.16
C ASN A 209 -13.32 5.67 -9.23
N TRP A 210 -12.94 6.92 -9.03
CA TRP A 210 -11.55 7.35 -8.91
C TRP A 210 -11.39 8.64 -8.08
N CYS A 211 -10.19 8.81 -7.54
CA CYS A 211 -9.73 10.04 -6.92
C CYS A 211 -8.28 10.29 -7.33
N ALA A 212 -7.92 11.53 -7.58
CA ALA A 212 -6.57 11.94 -7.90
C ALA A 212 -6.04 12.99 -6.92
N VAL A 213 -4.73 13.08 -6.83
CA VAL A 213 -4.02 14.16 -6.16
C VAL A 213 -2.88 14.64 -7.05
N ARG A 214 -2.68 15.95 -7.13
CA ARG A 214 -1.57 16.54 -7.90
C ARG A 214 -0.77 17.52 -7.05
N ASN A 215 0.52 17.66 -7.38
CA ASN A 215 1.44 18.62 -6.77
C ASN A 215 2.61 18.88 -7.72
N THR A 216 3.50 19.79 -7.32
CA THR A 216 4.80 20.03 -7.96
C THR A 216 5.92 19.70 -6.98
N ILE A 217 6.77 18.73 -7.32
CA ILE A 217 7.87 18.24 -6.50
C ILE A 217 9.20 18.60 -7.15
N GLY A 218 10.01 19.40 -6.46
CA GLY A 218 11.29 19.86 -7.02
C GLY A 218 11.15 20.55 -8.37
N GLY A 219 10.07 21.32 -8.59
CA GLY A 219 9.78 21.99 -9.86
C GLY A 219 9.13 21.09 -10.92
N ARG A 220 8.92 19.80 -10.65
CA ARG A 220 8.30 18.84 -11.57
C ARG A 220 6.85 18.58 -11.18
N PRO A 221 5.88 18.77 -12.09
CA PRO A 221 4.50 18.44 -11.82
C PRO A 221 4.32 16.93 -11.75
N VAL A 222 3.53 16.47 -10.80
CA VAL A 222 3.15 15.05 -10.62
C VAL A 222 1.66 14.98 -10.37
N THR A 223 1.02 14.03 -11.03
CA THR A 223 -0.39 13.66 -10.75
C THR A 223 -0.45 12.18 -10.45
N LEU A 224 -1.12 11.81 -9.36
CA LEU A 224 -1.42 10.43 -9.01
C LEU A 224 -2.93 10.25 -9.05
N LEU A 225 -3.39 9.22 -9.76
CA LEU A 225 -4.78 8.84 -9.92
C LEU A 225 -4.98 7.43 -9.33
N MET A 226 -5.89 7.29 -8.40
CA MET A 226 -6.28 6.01 -7.83
C MET A 226 -7.69 5.62 -8.30
N LEU A 227 -7.85 4.37 -8.77
CA LEU A 227 -9.05 3.85 -9.39
C LEU A 227 -9.53 2.60 -8.65
N ALA A 228 -10.84 2.54 -8.38
CA ALA A 228 -11.50 1.37 -7.82
C ALA A 228 -12.17 0.56 -8.93
N HIS A 229 -11.91 -0.75 -8.95
CA HIS A 229 -12.52 -1.62 -9.97
C HIS A 229 -14.02 -1.78 -9.73
N PRO A 230 -14.88 -1.69 -10.78
CA PRO A 230 -16.33 -1.74 -10.62
C PRO A 230 -16.86 -3.07 -10.07
N ALA A 231 -16.08 -4.16 -10.17
CA ALA A 231 -16.42 -5.45 -9.56
C ALA A 231 -15.99 -5.57 -8.09
N ASN A 232 -15.47 -4.52 -7.47
CA ASN A 232 -15.27 -4.52 -6.02
C ASN A 232 -16.61 -4.70 -5.30
N PRO A 233 -16.65 -5.39 -4.15
CA PRO A 233 -17.91 -5.66 -3.44
C PRO A 233 -18.57 -4.42 -2.85
N ARG A 234 -17.88 -3.27 -2.87
CA ARG A 234 -18.38 -1.95 -2.49
C ARG A 234 -18.00 -0.90 -3.53
N PRO A 235 -18.81 0.16 -3.69
CA PRO A 235 -18.42 1.32 -4.50
C PRO A 235 -17.09 1.91 -4.07
N GLY A 236 -16.41 2.58 -4.98
CA GLY A 236 -15.20 3.33 -4.64
C GLY A 236 -15.53 4.47 -3.67
N GLU A 237 -14.84 4.50 -2.56
CA GLU A 237 -14.88 5.57 -1.57
C GLU A 237 -13.46 6.03 -1.26
N TRP A 238 -13.28 7.33 -1.06
CA TRP A 238 -11.97 7.96 -0.96
C TRP A 238 -11.90 8.80 0.30
N PHE A 239 -10.99 8.44 1.19
CA PHE A 239 -10.57 9.32 2.26
C PHE A 239 -9.42 10.21 1.76
N THR A 240 -9.56 11.51 1.92
CA THR A 240 -8.56 12.49 1.51
C THR A 240 -8.23 13.45 2.64
N MET A 241 -6.95 13.76 2.79
CA MET A 241 -6.46 14.71 3.77
C MET A 241 -5.25 15.46 3.20
N SER A 242 -5.22 16.79 3.29
CA SER A 242 -4.08 17.60 2.88
C SER A 242 -3.30 18.20 4.06
N LYS A 243 -3.87 18.18 5.27
CA LYS A 243 -3.27 18.72 6.51
C LYS A 243 -3.53 17.79 7.68
N PRO A 244 -2.59 17.58 8.60
CA PRO A 244 -1.23 18.14 8.65
C PRO A 244 -0.28 17.52 7.63
N PHE A 245 -0.66 16.40 7.01
CA PHE A 245 0.08 15.72 5.95
C PHE A 245 -0.86 15.34 4.80
N CYS A 246 -0.31 15.08 3.63
CA CYS A 246 -1.10 14.60 2.50
C CYS A 246 -1.30 13.08 2.60
N TYR A 247 -2.57 12.64 2.50
CA TYR A 247 -2.96 11.25 2.57
C TYR A 247 -4.14 10.98 1.63
N LEU A 248 -4.09 9.85 0.92
CA LEU A 248 -5.15 9.34 0.07
C LEU A 248 -5.38 7.85 0.38
N SER A 249 -6.62 7.45 0.58
CA SER A 249 -6.97 6.06 0.76
C SER A 249 -8.22 5.70 -0.02
N ALA A 250 -8.18 4.54 -0.69
CA ALA A 250 -9.38 3.81 -1.09
C ALA A 250 -9.95 3.17 0.17
N THR A 251 -10.79 3.92 0.87
CA THR A 251 -11.42 3.46 2.09
C THR A 251 -12.57 2.51 1.79
N LEU A 252 -12.79 1.56 2.68
CA LEU A 252 -13.96 0.69 2.64
C LEU A 252 -15.08 1.22 3.54
N ASN A 253 -14.84 2.38 4.20
CA ASN A 253 -15.77 3.06 5.12
C ASN A 253 -16.37 2.12 6.19
N LEU A 254 -15.56 1.18 6.65
CA LEU A 254 -15.98 0.13 7.59
C LEU A 254 -16.27 0.64 9.00
N LYS A 255 -15.89 1.89 9.33
CA LYS A 255 -16.32 2.56 10.56
C LYS A 255 -17.84 2.77 10.54
N LYS A 256 -18.37 3.25 9.43
CA LYS A 256 -19.79 3.53 9.25
C LYS A 256 -20.59 2.26 9.02
N GLU A 257 -20.05 1.36 8.18
CA GLU A 257 -20.71 0.15 7.73
C GLU A 257 -19.78 -1.06 7.89
N PRO A 258 -19.57 -1.58 9.12
CA PRO A 258 -18.83 -2.82 9.31
C PRO A 258 -19.41 -3.97 8.49
N PHE A 259 -18.56 -4.93 8.12
CA PHE A 259 -18.95 -6.05 7.28
C PHE A 259 -18.56 -7.38 7.90
N THR A 260 -19.47 -8.35 7.93
CA THR A 260 -19.17 -9.72 8.38
C THR A 260 -18.86 -10.59 7.16
N LEU A 261 -17.63 -11.07 7.08
CA LEU A 261 -17.19 -12.02 6.07
C LEU A 261 -17.38 -13.43 6.62
N ALA A 262 -18.33 -14.17 6.07
CA ALA A 262 -18.63 -15.53 6.49
C ALA A 262 -17.71 -16.55 5.83
N LYS A 263 -17.53 -17.71 6.46
CA LYS A 263 -16.80 -18.87 5.94
C LYS A 263 -17.28 -19.24 4.54
N GLY A 264 -16.33 -19.55 3.66
CA GLY A 264 -16.63 -19.86 2.26
C GLY A 264 -16.97 -18.66 1.38
N ARG A 265 -17.05 -17.46 1.95
CA ARG A 265 -17.18 -16.22 1.16
C ARG A 265 -15.79 -15.64 0.88
N ILE A 266 -15.64 -15.11 -0.32
CA ILE A 266 -14.42 -14.47 -0.79
C ILE A 266 -14.70 -12.98 -1.00
N TRP A 267 -13.81 -12.12 -0.51
CA TRP A 267 -13.89 -10.69 -0.70
C TRP A 267 -12.67 -10.19 -1.47
N THR A 268 -12.85 -9.93 -2.76
CA THR A 268 -11.75 -9.48 -3.63
C THR A 268 -11.85 -7.98 -3.87
N LEU A 269 -10.75 -7.28 -3.59
CA LEU A 269 -10.57 -5.85 -3.75
C LEU A 269 -9.53 -5.59 -4.83
N ARG A 270 -9.85 -4.72 -5.79
CA ARG A 270 -9.00 -4.37 -6.94
C ARG A 270 -8.88 -2.88 -7.07
N TYR A 271 -7.65 -2.40 -7.14
CA TYR A 271 -7.34 -0.99 -7.32
C TYR A 271 -6.19 -0.82 -8.30
N SER A 272 -6.22 0.27 -9.08
CA SER A 272 -5.06 0.67 -9.88
C SER A 272 -4.62 2.07 -9.48
N ILE A 273 -3.32 2.30 -9.52
CA ILE A 273 -2.70 3.60 -9.27
C ILE A 273 -1.94 3.99 -10.53
N ALA A 274 -2.30 5.12 -11.12
CA ALA A 274 -1.60 5.72 -12.26
C ALA A 274 -0.81 6.94 -11.80
N VAL A 275 0.46 7.03 -12.17
CA VAL A 275 1.33 8.16 -11.86
C VAL A 275 1.81 8.81 -13.15
N LEU A 276 1.61 10.13 -13.26
CA LEU A 276 1.99 10.96 -14.39
C LEU A 276 3.02 12.01 -13.95
N SER A 277 3.95 12.34 -14.82
CA SER A 277 4.92 13.46 -14.63
C SER A 277 4.44 14.77 -15.27
N THR A 278 3.11 14.93 -15.38
CA THR A 278 2.48 16.13 -15.95
C THR A 278 1.27 16.51 -15.10
N PRO A 279 0.89 17.79 -15.07
CA PRO A 279 -0.39 18.17 -14.50
C PRO A 279 -1.51 17.55 -15.35
N ALA A 280 -2.50 16.97 -14.68
CA ALA A 280 -3.70 16.49 -15.35
C ALA A 280 -4.92 17.19 -14.77
N ASP A 281 -5.78 17.66 -15.66
CA ASP A 281 -7.10 18.17 -15.31
C ASP A 281 -8.14 17.06 -15.19
N HIS A 282 -9.35 17.39 -14.78
CA HIS A 282 -10.43 16.45 -14.63
C HIS A 282 -10.73 15.68 -15.93
N ALA A 283 -10.73 16.35 -17.10
CA ALA A 283 -11.07 15.73 -18.37
C ALA A 283 -10.03 14.65 -18.76
N ARG A 284 -8.73 14.94 -18.58
CA ARG A 284 -7.65 13.99 -18.83
C ARG A 284 -7.73 12.79 -17.86
N LEU A 285 -7.99 13.05 -16.58
CA LEU A 285 -8.14 11.99 -15.57
C LEU A 285 -9.34 11.07 -15.88
N ALA A 286 -10.48 11.66 -16.26
CA ALA A 286 -11.66 10.91 -16.67
C ALA A 286 -11.40 10.05 -17.93
N SER A 287 -10.66 10.57 -18.91
CA SER A 287 -10.24 9.81 -20.10
C SER A 287 -9.32 8.62 -19.74
N ILE A 288 -8.35 8.83 -18.84
CA ILE A 288 -7.47 7.75 -18.36
C ILE A 288 -8.29 6.68 -17.63
N ALA A 289 -9.23 7.09 -16.78
CA ALA A 289 -10.11 6.18 -16.05
C ALA A 289 -11.02 5.35 -16.97
N ALA A 290 -11.55 5.95 -18.04
CA ALA A 290 -12.35 5.26 -19.05
C ALA A 290 -11.50 4.22 -19.80
N ALA A 291 -10.34 4.60 -20.32
CA ALA A 291 -9.43 3.69 -21.02
C ALA A 291 -8.94 2.53 -20.12
N TRP A 292 -8.69 2.81 -18.83
CA TRP A 292 -8.34 1.78 -17.85
C TRP A 292 -9.46 0.77 -17.65
N LYS A 293 -10.70 1.23 -17.50
CA LYS A 293 -11.89 0.37 -17.35
C LYS A 293 -12.02 -0.59 -18.53
N ASP A 294 -11.84 -0.08 -19.76
CA ASP A 294 -11.95 -0.86 -20.98
C ASP A 294 -10.82 -1.90 -21.13
N SER A 295 -9.60 -1.57 -20.64
CA SER A 295 -8.43 -2.47 -20.69
C SER A 295 -8.50 -3.62 -19.70
N ASN A 296 -9.26 -3.49 -18.62
CA ASN A 296 -9.43 -4.45 -17.52
C ASN A 296 -8.12 -5.17 -17.12
N PRO A 297 -7.19 -4.53 -16.41
CA PRO A 297 -5.85 -5.08 -16.15
C PRO A 297 -5.84 -6.33 -15.25
N PHE A 298 -6.98 -6.70 -14.67
CA PHE A 298 -7.12 -7.85 -13.77
C PHE A 298 -7.57 -9.15 -14.46
N THR A 299 -7.79 -9.14 -15.78
CA THR A 299 -8.26 -10.33 -16.53
C THR A 299 -7.14 -11.23 -17.05
N THR A 300 -5.91 -10.76 -17.11
CA THR A 300 -4.75 -11.56 -17.55
C THR A 300 -4.20 -12.40 -16.39
N LYS A 301 -4.84 -13.54 -16.09
CA LYS A 301 -4.10 -14.69 -15.56
C LYS A 301 -3.21 -15.17 -16.71
N GLU A 302 -1.91 -14.89 -16.65
CA GLU A 302 -0.94 -15.69 -17.42
C GLU A 302 -1.23 -17.16 -17.08
N LYS A 303 -1.63 -17.94 -18.07
CA LYS A 303 -1.68 -19.39 -17.94
C LYS A 303 -0.27 -19.80 -17.55
N SER A 304 -0.08 -20.22 -16.31
CA SER A 304 1.13 -20.92 -15.91
C SER A 304 1.21 -22.15 -16.83
N ASN A 305 2.10 -22.13 -17.77
CA ASN A 305 2.52 -23.33 -18.49
C ASN A 305 3.19 -24.26 -17.47
N SER A 306 2.37 -25.01 -16.74
CA SER A 306 2.79 -26.25 -16.14
C SER A 306 2.64 -27.35 -17.19
N GLU A 307 3.46 -27.32 -18.21
CA GLU A 307 3.81 -28.55 -18.90
C GLU A 307 4.76 -29.32 -17.98
N LYS A 308 4.21 -30.34 -17.36
CA LYS A 308 5.01 -31.43 -16.77
C LYS A 308 5.53 -32.31 -17.91
N PRO A 309 6.78 -32.75 -17.80
CA PRO A 309 7.29 -33.84 -18.62
C PRO A 309 6.64 -35.17 -18.32
#